data_43c2ecf9ce843a8ccd945d97b7bd5c5a
#
_entry.id   43c2ecf9ce843a8ccd945d97b7bd5c5a
#
_cell.length_a   1.000
_cell.length_b   1.000
_cell.length_c   1.000
_cell.angle_alpha   90.00
_cell.angle_beta   90.00
_cell.angle_gamma   90.00
#
_symmetry.space_group_name_H-M   'P 1'
#
loop_
_entity.id
_entity.type
_entity.pdbx_description
1 polymer ?
#
loop_
_entity_poly.entity_id
_entity_poly.type
_entity_poly.pdbx_seq_one_letter_code
_entity_poly.pdbx_strand_id
1 'polypeptide(L)'
;MFLPLLARLGFQQHVANAGYPGSQMIPPVSALLSLLALKLLDKERKSHIDDFNFDKALGLFAGLNVLPKKSFTTDYSYRTTRDHQCGLLRGWVKALATLLFPQATTVSLDFHPIPFRGDPSALENHYLPRRGKAGPSVLTFFALEQESRCLCYANANITRAEQHGELMRFALFWHALTDKYPEWLYFDSKVVDYSELNRVNELGTFFVTIRRRGAAIVRRLATMPSSSWIKAVIDTPKRRHQQIRYRDEEVRLRDYDQLVRQVAVTGLGRDTPTLFLTNNKTETAREIVIRYAGRNRVEDSLGSSVNFFHLDCLASEVRLNVDLDATMTVLANGCYRWLGAQLRGYEDMSPKKLYRRFVETSGAVDIQPDRILVRFDRRSHNPVLREAALDQDPVPIPWLGNLPVKFTFV
;
A
#
# COMPACT_ATOMS: atom_id res chain seq x y z
N MET A 1 13.47 -12.72 11.03
CA MET A 1 12.58 -13.36 10.06
C MET A 1 12.61 -12.70 8.68
N PHE A 2 12.55 -11.37 8.55
CA PHE A 2 12.54 -10.68 7.24
C PHE A 2 13.91 -10.43 6.58
N LEU A 3 15.04 -10.65 7.29
CA LEU A 3 16.39 -10.44 6.74
C LEU A 3 16.64 -11.21 5.43
N PRO A 4 16.31 -12.52 5.33
CA PRO A 4 16.51 -13.26 4.08
C PRO A 4 15.72 -12.69 2.90
N LEU A 5 14.49 -12.25 3.12
CA LEU A 5 13.68 -11.61 2.08
C LEU A 5 14.34 -10.32 1.59
N LEU A 6 14.69 -9.42 2.53
CA LEU A 6 15.30 -8.14 2.21
C LEU A 6 16.62 -8.32 1.45
N ALA A 7 17.43 -9.30 1.83
CA ALA A 7 18.67 -9.62 1.15
C ALA A 7 18.44 -10.21 -0.27
N ARG A 8 17.51 -11.19 -0.40
CA ARG A 8 17.15 -11.79 -1.70
C ARG A 8 16.58 -10.78 -2.68
N LEU A 9 15.79 -9.81 -2.19
CA LEU A 9 15.26 -8.73 -3.01
C LEU A 9 16.27 -7.61 -3.29
N GLY A 10 17.51 -7.71 -2.81
CA GLY A 10 18.56 -6.72 -3.07
C GLY A 10 18.30 -5.36 -2.39
N PHE A 11 17.71 -5.34 -1.20
CA PHE A 11 17.32 -4.10 -0.51
C PHE A 11 18.47 -3.10 -0.39
N GLN A 12 19.69 -3.54 -0.04
CA GLN A 12 20.86 -2.67 0.04
C GLN A 12 21.15 -1.98 -1.30
N GLN A 13 21.06 -2.71 -2.41
CA GLN A 13 21.29 -2.16 -3.74
C GLN A 13 20.20 -1.15 -4.13
N HIS A 14 18.94 -1.40 -3.76
CA HIS A 14 17.86 -0.45 -4.02
C HIS A 14 18.04 0.85 -3.23
N VAL A 15 18.48 0.76 -1.98
CA VAL A 15 18.83 1.94 -1.17
C VAL A 15 19.97 2.74 -1.78
N ALA A 16 21.03 2.06 -2.23
CA ALA A 16 22.17 2.69 -2.88
C ALA A 16 21.77 3.38 -4.20
N ASN A 17 21.02 2.67 -5.06
CA ASN A 17 20.55 3.20 -6.34
C ASN A 17 19.60 4.40 -6.18
N ALA A 18 18.81 4.42 -5.10
CA ALA A 18 17.93 5.53 -4.77
C ALA A 18 18.66 6.75 -4.19
N GLY A 19 19.96 6.63 -3.88
CA GLY A 19 20.81 7.73 -3.42
C GLY A 19 20.52 8.19 -1.99
N TYR A 20 19.96 7.36 -1.13
CA TYR A 20 19.66 7.74 0.25
C TYR A 20 20.91 8.23 1.00
N PRO A 21 20.79 9.31 1.79
CA PRO A 21 21.92 9.82 2.56
C PRO A 21 22.29 8.91 3.72
N GLY A 22 23.56 8.90 4.06
CA GLY A 22 24.09 8.20 5.25
C GLY A 22 25.05 9.09 6.02
N SER A 23 25.74 8.49 6.99
CA SER A 23 26.86 9.09 7.70
C SER A 23 27.97 8.05 7.85
N GLN A 24 29.14 8.48 8.35
CA GLN A 24 30.25 7.54 8.61
C GLN A 24 29.86 6.44 9.61
N MET A 25 29.01 6.77 10.59
CA MET A 25 28.59 5.84 11.64
C MET A 25 27.31 5.05 11.28
N ILE A 26 26.45 5.60 10.44
CA ILE A 26 25.17 5.01 10.11
C ILE A 26 25.01 5.02 8.58
N PRO A 27 25.32 3.90 7.92
CA PRO A 27 25.12 3.74 6.46
C PRO A 27 23.66 3.95 6.05
N PRO A 28 23.37 4.32 4.79
CA PRO A 28 22.00 4.54 4.32
C PRO A 28 21.08 3.33 4.54
N VAL A 29 21.57 2.13 4.26
CA VAL A 29 20.80 0.88 4.47
C VAL A 29 20.44 0.67 5.92
N SER A 30 21.35 0.95 6.85
CA SER A 30 21.14 0.81 8.29
C SER A 30 20.11 1.83 8.82
N ALA A 31 20.14 3.06 8.29
CA ALA A 31 19.15 4.08 8.63
C ALA A 31 17.73 3.63 8.23
N LEU A 32 17.57 3.14 7.00
CA LEU A 32 16.25 2.68 6.50
C LEU A 32 15.80 1.39 7.19
N LEU A 33 16.68 0.44 7.45
CA LEU A 33 16.36 -0.78 8.21
C LEU A 33 15.91 -0.45 9.63
N SER A 34 16.49 0.56 10.28
CA SER A 34 16.07 1.00 11.61
C SER A 34 14.65 1.57 11.60
N LEU A 35 14.29 2.36 10.57
CA LEU A 35 12.92 2.86 10.40
C LEU A 35 11.95 1.74 10.02
N LEU A 36 12.37 0.83 9.16
CA LEU A 36 11.56 -0.32 8.75
C LEU A 36 11.29 -1.26 9.93
N ALA A 37 12.27 -1.46 10.82
CA ALA A 37 12.10 -2.27 12.03
C ALA A 37 10.92 -1.78 12.89
N LEU A 38 10.75 -0.46 13.06
CA LEU A 38 9.63 0.09 13.80
C LEU A 38 8.27 -0.29 13.17
N LYS A 39 8.17 -0.23 11.83
CA LYS A 39 6.95 -0.64 11.11
C LYS A 39 6.69 -2.15 11.23
N LEU A 40 7.74 -2.96 11.17
CA LEU A 40 7.63 -4.41 11.29
C LEU A 40 7.25 -4.87 12.70
N LEU A 41 7.51 -4.05 13.73
CA LEU A 41 7.32 -4.38 15.15
C LEU A 41 6.13 -3.67 15.81
N ASP A 42 5.12 -3.23 15.07
CA ASP A 42 3.91 -2.58 15.59
C ASP A 42 4.23 -1.31 16.42
N LYS A 43 5.26 -0.53 16.03
CA LYS A 43 5.66 0.68 16.78
C LYS A 43 5.04 1.93 16.20
N GLU A 44 4.36 2.67 17.05
CA GLU A 44 3.53 3.82 16.65
C GLU A 44 4.35 5.02 16.18
N ARG A 45 5.49 5.29 16.85
CA ARG A 45 6.26 6.51 16.64
C ARG A 45 7.75 6.24 16.43
N LYS A 46 8.42 7.11 15.70
CA LYS A 46 9.88 7.06 15.54
C LYS A 46 10.63 7.12 16.89
N SER A 47 10.07 7.84 17.88
CA SER A 47 10.65 7.90 19.24
C SER A 47 10.63 6.59 20.00
N HIS A 48 9.75 5.63 19.62
CA HIS A 48 9.74 4.29 20.21
C HIS A 48 10.97 3.45 19.82
N ILE A 49 11.88 3.98 19.01
CA ILE A 49 13.19 3.36 18.81
C ILE A 49 13.98 3.29 20.12
N ASP A 50 13.74 4.22 21.05
CA ASP A 50 14.37 4.23 22.36
C ASP A 50 13.98 3.01 23.22
N ASP A 51 12.85 2.35 22.94
CA ASP A 51 12.45 1.09 23.61
C ASP A 51 13.46 -0.05 23.32
N PHE A 52 14.29 0.11 22.29
CA PHE A 52 15.23 -0.88 21.80
C PHE A 52 16.69 -0.48 21.96
N ASN A 53 17.00 0.54 22.78
CA ASN A 53 18.36 1.08 22.95
C ASN A 53 19.41 0.04 23.31
N PHE A 54 19.02 -1.06 23.97
CA PHE A 54 19.91 -2.14 24.38
C PHE A 54 19.64 -3.47 23.66
N ASP A 55 18.73 -3.47 22.66
CA ASP A 55 18.43 -4.66 21.88
C ASP A 55 19.47 -4.86 20.77
N LYS A 56 20.46 -5.72 21.08
CA LYS A 56 21.52 -6.07 20.14
C LYS A 56 21.01 -6.82 18.90
N ALA A 57 19.92 -7.58 19.03
CA ALA A 57 19.36 -8.33 17.91
C ALA A 57 18.71 -7.39 16.87
N LEU A 58 18.03 -6.33 17.32
CA LEU A 58 17.52 -5.29 16.42
C LEU A 58 18.64 -4.40 15.86
N GLY A 59 19.69 -4.13 16.63
CA GLY A 59 20.91 -3.51 16.10
C GLY A 59 21.48 -4.35 14.96
N LEU A 60 21.62 -5.64 15.17
CA LEU A 60 22.09 -6.59 14.15
C LEU A 60 21.19 -6.62 12.91
N PHE A 61 19.86 -6.60 13.09
CA PHE A 61 18.91 -6.49 11.96
C PHE A 61 19.24 -5.30 11.05
N ALA A 62 19.59 -4.16 11.64
CA ALA A 62 19.95 -2.95 10.91
C ALA A 62 21.43 -2.88 10.47
N GLY A 63 22.25 -3.89 10.75
CA GLY A 63 23.69 -3.87 10.48
C GLY A 63 24.46 -2.95 11.41
N LEU A 64 23.99 -2.78 12.64
CA LEU A 64 24.55 -1.91 13.68
C LEU A 64 24.71 -2.70 14.98
N ASN A 65 25.54 -2.20 15.89
CA ASN A 65 25.63 -2.78 17.25
C ASN A 65 24.37 -2.49 18.06
N VAL A 66 23.76 -1.31 17.87
CA VAL A 66 22.50 -0.87 18.47
C VAL A 66 21.77 0.03 17.47
N LEU A 67 20.45 0.15 17.61
CA LEU A 67 19.68 1.06 16.77
C LEU A 67 20.05 2.53 17.03
N PRO A 68 19.91 3.42 16.02
CA PRO A 68 20.15 4.84 16.18
C PRO A 68 19.21 5.47 17.22
N LYS A 69 19.66 6.54 17.85
CA LYS A 69 18.83 7.32 18.78
C LYS A 69 17.64 8.00 18.08
N LYS A 70 16.60 8.33 18.83
CA LYS A 70 15.40 9.03 18.30
C LYS A 70 15.70 10.33 17.58
N SER A 71 16.71 11.11 18.01
CA SER A 71 17.13 12.33 17.33
C SER A 71 17.53 12.03 15.87
N PHE A 72 18.37 11.01 15.66
CA PHE A 72 18.78 10.61 14.31
C PHE A 72 17.57 10.22 13.46
N THR A 73 16.68 9.36 13.98
CA THR A 73 15.51 8.87 13.19
C THR A 73 14.51 9.98 12.87
N THR A 74 14.40 10.99 13.73
CA THR A 74 13.58 12.18 13.49
C THR A 74 14.21 13.05 12.42
N ASP A 75 15.51 13.38 12.56
CA ASP A 75 16.22 14.26 11.66
C ASP A 75 16.46 13.63 10.27
N TYR A 76 16.56 12.33 10.22
CA TYR A 76 16.84 11.60 8.98
C TYR A 76 15.82 11.89 7.87
N SER A 77 14.54 12.00 8.21
CA SER A 77 13.49 12.28 7.25
C SER A 77 13.61 13.64 6.58
N TYR A 78 14.25 14.63 7.22
CA TYR A 78 14.52 15.97 6.62
C TYR A 78 15.66 15.95 5.60
N ARG A 79 16.44 14.88 5.54
CA ARG A 79 17.53 14.71 4.58
C ARG A 79 17.10 13.95 3.32
N THR A 80 15.87 13.44 3.29
CA THR A 80 15.35 12.63 2.19
C THR A 80 14.46 13.44 1.26
N THR A 81 14.37 13.05 0.02
CA THR A 81 13.58 13.72 -1.02
C THR A 81 12.57 12.75 -1.64
N ARG A 82 11.60 13.25 -2.39
CA ARG A 82 10.65 12.41 -3.13
C ARG A 82 11.36 11.48 -4.11
N ASP A 83 12.45 11.90 -4.73
CA ASP A 83 13.21 11.07 -5.67
C ASP A 83 13.83 9.86 -4.98
N HIS A 84 14.34 10.01 -3.74
CA HIS A 84 14.81 8.90 -2.93
C HIS A 84 13.68 7.87 -2.69
N GLN A 85 12.51 8.31 -2.25
CA GLN A 85 11.36 7.44 -2.00
C GLN A 85 10.88 6.76 -3.30
N CYS A 86 10.77 7.51 -4.38
CA CYS A 86 10.36 6.97 -5.68
C CYS A 86 11.36 5.93 -6.21
N GLY A 87 12.67 6.21 -6.10
CA GLY A 87 13.74 5.30 -6.49
C GLY A 87 13.70 4.00 -5.70
N LEU A 88 13.55 4.08 -4.37
CA LEU A 88 13.44 2.91 -3.50
C LEU A 88 12.18 2.09 -3.79
N LEU A 89 11.01 2.75 -3.90
CA LEU A 89 9.76 2.07 -4.24
C LEU A 89 9.89 1.35 -5.58
N ARG A 90 10.48 1.98 -6.58
CA ARG A 90 10.69 1.37 -7.92
C ARG A 90 11.52 0.09 -7.82
N GLY A 91 12.66 0.13 -7.17
CA GLY A 91 13.51 -1.04 -6.99
C GLY A 91 12.83 -2.14 -6.19
N TRP A 92 12.26 -1.79 -5.04
CA TRP A 92 11.57 -2.71 -4.14
C TRP A 92 10.38 -3.40 -4.80
N VAL A 93 9.47 -2.62 -5.39
CA VAL A 93 8.23 -3.15 -5.99
C VAL A 93 8.56 -4.01 -7.22
N LYS A 94 9.53 -3.61 -8.05
CA LYS A 94 9.99 -4.43 -9.18
C LYS A 94 10.48 -5.81 -8.72
N ALA A 95 11.33 -5.85 -7.68
CA ALA A 95 11.83 -7.09 -7.14
C ALA A 95 10.73 -7.92 -6.46
N LEU A 96 9.84 -7.29 -5.67
CA LEU A 96 8.77 -7.97 -4.97
C LEU A 96 7.70 -8.53 -5.93
N ALA A 97 7.43 -7.85 -7.04
CA ALA A 97 6.48 -8.27 -8.06
C ALA A 97 6.82 -9.66 -8.63
N THR A 98 8.11 -9.97 -8.78
CA THR A 98 8.53 -11.30 -9.27
C THR A 98 8.11 -12.45 -8.35
N LEU A 99 7.91 -12.16 -7.07
CA LEU A 99 7.55 -13.15 -6.06
C LEU A 99 6.03 -13.20 -5.77
N LEU A 100 5.37 -12.05 -5.74
CA LEU A 100 3.99 -11.95 -5.25
C LEU A 100 2.94 -11.72 -6.35
N PHE A 101 3.29 -11.03 -7.42
CA PHE A 101 2.33 -10.66 -8.47
C PHE A 101 2.99 -10.54 -9.86
N PRO A 102 3.61 -11.63 -10.37
CA PRO A 102 4.37 -11.60 -11.61
C PRO A 102 3.50 -11.29 -12.85
N GLN A 103 2.19 -11.47 -12.74
CA GLN A 103 1.23 -11.21 -13.81
C GLN A 103 0.17 -10.18 -13.39
N ALA A 104 0.55 -9.23 -12.54
CA ALA A 104 -0.36 -8.21 -12.07
C ALA A 104 -0.92 -7.36 -13.20
N THR A 105 -2.23 -7.29 -13.30
CA THR A 105 -2.95 -6.51 -14.31
C THR A 105 -3.84 -5.43 -13.72
N THR A 106 -4.22 -5.59 -12.46
CA THR A 106 -5.28 -4.79 -11.83
C THR A 106 -4.80 -4.09 -10.58
N VAL A 107 -4.96 -2.77 -10.54
CA VAL A 107 -4.53 -1.94 -9.41
C VAL A 107 -5.68 -1.06 -8.92
N SER A 108 -5.87 -1.02 -7.60
CA SER A 108 -6.77 -0.07 -6.95
C SER A 108 -6.02 1.12 -6.39
N LEU A 109 -6.59 2.30 -6.58
CA LEU A 109 -6.01 3.58 -6.19
C LEU A 109 -6.91 4.29 -5.18
N ASP A 110 -6.33 4.89 -4.15
CA ASP A 110 -7.09 5.69 -3.18
C ASP A 110 -6.25 6.81 -2.56
N PHE A 111 -6.93 7.89 -2.16
CA PHE A 111 -6.35 8.95 -1.35
C PHE A 111 -6.67 8.74 0.13
N HIS A 112 -5.64 8.77 0.94
CA HIS A 112 -5.76 8.72 2.39
C HIS A 112 -5.19 9.99 3.03
N PRO A 113 -6.01 10.81 3.72
CA PRO A 113 -5.50 11.99 4.43
C PRO A 113 -4.90 11.57 5.77
N ILE A 114 -3.62 11.84 5.97
CA ILE A 114 -2.91 11.60 7.24
C ILE A 114 -3.07 12.83 8.13
N PRO A 115 -3.76 12.72 9.29
CA PRO A 115 -4.13 13.87 10.09
C PRO A 115 -2.91 14.50 10.77
N PHE A 116 -2.82 15.82 10.71
CA PHE A 116 -1.91 16.58 11.55
C PHE A 116 -2.55 16.88 12.92
N ARG A 117 -1.77 16.77 13.99
CA ARG A 117 -2.26 16.90 15.37
C ARG A 117 -1.55 18.01 16.15
N GLY A 118 -0.70 18.79 15.49
CA GLY A 118 -0.02 19.95 16.06
C GLY A 118 -0.89 21.22 16.05
N ASP A 119 -0.25 22.33 16.35
CA ASP A 119 -0.84 23.66 16.29
C ASP A 119 -1.35 24.03 14.88
N PRO A 120 -2.15 25.10 14.71
CA PRO A 120 -2.62 25.53 13.42
C PRO A 120 -1.47 25.65 12.41
N SER A 121 -1.59 24.96 11.30
CA SER A 121 -0.53 24.83 10.30
C SER A 121 -1.00 25.36 8.94
N ALA A 122 -0.04 25.59 8.04
CA ALA A 122 -0.29 25.91 6.64
C ALA A 122 -0.76 24.70 5.81
N LEU A 123 -0.99 23.54 6.43
CA LEU A 123 -1.47 22.35 5.75
C LEU A 123 -2.92 22.52 5.26
N GLU A 124 -3.18 21.91 4.13
CA GLU A 124 -4.53 21.84 3.56
C GLU A 124 -5.48 21.04 4.45
N ASN A 125 -6.75 21.46 4.48
CA ASN A 125 -7.79 20.75 5.18
C ASN A 125 -8.42 19.67 4.26
N HIS A 126 -8.34 18.40 4.67
CA HIS A 126 -9.03 17.30 4.00
C HIS A 126 -10.05 16.65 4.95
N TYR A 127 -11.08 16.01 4.38
CA TYR A 127 -12.03 15.26 5.18
C TYR A 127 -11.37 14.06 5.85
N LEU A 128 -11.48 14.00 7.17
CA LEU A 128 -10.93 12.94 8.02
C LEU A 128 -12.06 12.01 8.46
N PRO A 129 -12.21 10.81 7.87
CA PRO A 129 -13.37 9.93 8.12
C PRO A 129 -13.52 9.58 9.60
N ARG A 130 -12.43 9.31 10.33
CA ARG A 130 -12.46 8.98 11.76
C ARG A 130 -12.93 10.14 12.64
N ARG A 131 -12.79 11.38 12.17
CA ARG A 131 -13.23 12.60 12.91
C ARG A 131 -14.56 13.13 12.44
N GLY A 132 -15.10 12.62 11.32
CA GLY A 132 -16.33 13.10 10.71
C GLY A 132 -16.30 14.56 10.21
N LYS A 133 -15.12 15.19 10.14
CA LYS A 133 -14.93 16.59 9.74
C LYS A 133 -13.63 16.81 8.98
N ALA A 134 -13.55 17.94 8.28
CA ALA A 134 -12.31 18.38 7.66
C ALA A 134 -11.30 18.89 8.71
N GLY A 135 -10.03 18.70 8.46
CA GLY A 135 -8.95 19.17 9.31
C GLY A 135 -7.60 19.15 8.61
N PRO A 136 -6.58 19.84 9.21
CA PRO A 136 -5.22 19.86 8.68
C PRO A 136 -4.69 18.46 8.49
N SER A 137 -4.17 18.16 7.30
CA SER A 137 -3.70 16.81 6.97
C SER A 137 -2.83 16.80 5.73
N VAL A 138 -1.97 15.80 5.64
CA VAL A 138 -1.19 15.51 4.44
C VAL A 138 -1.96 14.52 3.58
N LEU A 139 -2.30 14.92 2.36
CA LEU A 139 -2.94 14.03 1.41
C LEU A 139 -1.92 13.02 0.89
N THR A 140 -2.21 11.75 1.04
CA THR A 140 -1.35 10.66 0.58
C THR A 140 -2.12 9.80 -0.43
N PHE A 141 -1.48 9.53 -1.55
CA PHE A 141 -1.99 8.63 -2.59
C PHE A 141 -1.38 7.25 -2.42
N PHE A 142 -2.19 6.20 -2.54
CA PHE A 142 -1.75 4.82 -2.48
C PHE A 142 -2.26 4.02 -3.68
N ALA A 143 -1.44 3.06 -4.10
CA ALA A 143 -1.84 2.03 -5.05
C ALA A 143 -1.66 0.64 -4.44
N LEU A 144 -2.65 -0.23 -4.67
CA LEU A 144 -2.70 -1.61 -4.22
C LEU A 144 -2.85 -2.54 -5.41
N GLU A 145 -1.95 -3.50 -5.55
CA GLU A 145 -2.16 -4.61 -6.46
C GLU A 145 -3.25 -5.54 -5.88
N GLN A 146 -4.22 -5.92 -6.74
CA GLN A 146 -5.50 -6.49 -6.30
C GLN A 146 -5.41 -7.94 -5.83
N GLU A 147 -4.60 -8.77 -6.44
CA GLU A 147 -4.54 -10.21 -6.14
C GLU A 147 -3.73 -10.46 -4.88
N SER A 148 -2.50 -9.96 -4.83
CA SER A 148 -1.61 -10.09 -3.68
C SER A 148 -2.02 -9.20 -2.51
N ARG A 149 -2.85 -8.19 -2.73
CA ARG A 149 -3.19 -7.12 -1.76
C ARG A 149 -1.94 -6.39 -1.26
N CYS A 150 -0.93 -6.30 -2.11
CA CYS A 150 0.31 -5.63 -1.80
C CYS A 150 0.21 -4.15 -2.16
N LEU A 151 0.58 -3.27 -1.23
CA LEU A 151 0.79 -1.87 -1.54
C LEU A 151 2.00 -1.77 -2.48
N CYS A 152 1.82 -1.16 -3.64
CA CYS A 152 2.86 -1.05 -4.66
C CYS A 152 3.29 0.40 -4.95
N TYR A 153 2.62 1.39 -4.37
CA TYR A 153 2.98 2.80 -4.52
C TYR A 153 2.44 3.61 -3.36
N ALA A 154 3.18 4.66 -2.97
CA ALA A 154 2.72 5.72 -2.10
C ALA A 154 3.33 7.05 -2.52
N ASN A 155 2.58 8.14 -2.35
CA ASN A 155 3.05 9.50 -2.53
C ASN A 155 2.33 10.44 -1.55
N ALA A 156 3.05 11.00 -0.59
CA ALA A 156 2.54 12.00 0.33
C ALA A 156 3.05 13.41 0.03
N ASN A 157 3.92 13.57 -0.97
CA ASN A 157 4.44 14.87 -1.38
C ASN A 157 3.59 15.49 -2.50
N ILE A 158 2.28 15.62 -2.23
CA ILE A 158 1.29 16.17 -3.16
C ILE A 158 0.43 17.22 -2.49
N THR A 159 -0.02 18.20 -3.26
CA THR A 159 -1.01 19.21 -2.88
C THR A 159 -2.37 18.87 -3.51
N ARG A 160 -3.42 19.56 -3.05
CA ARG A 160 -4.76 19.43 -3.67
C ARG A 160 -4.73 19.86 -5.15
N ALA A 161 -3.91 20.84 -5.51
CA ALA A 161 -3.78 21.27 -6.89
C ALA A 161 -3.13 20.20 -7.78
N GLU A 162 -2.22 19.40 -7.22
CA GLU A 162 -1.45 18.37 -7.93
C GLU A 162 -2.12 17.00 -7.91
N GLN A 163 -3.14 16.81 -7.07
CA GLN A 163 -3.78 15.50 -6.84
C GLN A 163 -4.31 14.86 -8.14
N HIS A 164 -4.77 15.66 -9.10
CA HIS A 164 -5.34 15.16 -10.35
C HIS A 164 -4.30 14.44 -11.22
N GLY A 165 -3.05 14.90 -11.19
CA GLY A 165 -1.96 14.27 -11.93
C GLY A 165 -1.45 12.93 -11.35
N GLU A 166 -1.90 12.51 -10.17
CA GLU A 166 -1.41 11.27 -9.55
C GLU A 166 -1.80 10.01 -10.31
N LEU A 167 -2.92 10.03 -11.01
CA LEU A 167 -3.36 8.93 -11.85
C LEU A 167 -2.33 8.60 -12.93
N MET A 168 -1.88 9.62 -13.66
CA MET A 168 -0.86 9.45 -14.69
C MET A 168 0.54 9.21 -14.12
N ARG A 169 0.91 9.88 -13.00
CA ARG A 169 2.18 9.59 -12.32
C ARG A 169 2.28 8.13 -11.91
N PHE A 170 1.20 7.55 -11.39
CA PHE A 170 1.16 6.13 -11.08
C PHE A 170 1.23 5.25 -12.32
N ALA A 171 0.48 5.55 -13.38
CA ALA A 171 0.52 4.78 -14.62
C ALA A 171 1.94 4.74 -15.23
N LEU A 172 2.65 5.87 -15.24
CA LEU A 172 4.04 5.97 -15.69
C LEU A 172 5.01 5.24 -14.75
N PHE A 173 4.80 5.32 -13.43
CA PHE A 173 5.57 4.56 -12.46
C PHE A 173 5.43 3.06 -12.70
N TRP A 174 4.20 2.58 -12.88
CA TRP A 174 3.92 1.16 -13.15
C TRP A 174 4.54 0.70 -14.47
N HIS A 175 4.42 1.50 -15.52
CA HIS A 175 5.06 1.21 -16.80
C HIS A 175 6.59 1.08 -16.67
N ALA A 176 7.22 1.96 -15.92
CA ALA A 176 8.67 1.89 -15.66
C ALA A 176 9.11 0.64 -14.87
N LEU A 177 8.19 -0.04 -14.16
CA LEU A 177 8.47 -1.29 -13.46
C LEU A 177 8.29 -2.53 -14.33
N THR A 178 7.26 -2.56 -15.16
CA THR A 178 6.71 -3.75 -15.79
C THR A 178 6.81 -3.71 -17.32
N ASP A 179 7.28 -2.60 -17.89
CA ASP A 179 7.27 -2.29 -19.32
C ASP A 179 5.87 -2.33 -19.97
N LYS A 180 4.81 -2.30 -19.13
CA LYS A 180 3.40 -2.28 -19.54
C LYS A 180 2.62 -1.34 -18.66
N TYR A 181 1.55 -0.74 -19.20
CA TYR A 181 0.57 -0.04 -18.37
C TYR A 181 -0.33 -1.04 -17.61
N PRO A 182 -0.97 -0.63 -16.49
CA PRO A 182 -1.97 -1.47 -15.84
C PRO A 182 -3.10 -1.78 -16.83
N GLU A 183 -3.59 -3.00 -16.83
CA GLU A 183 -4.76 -3.35 -17.65
C GLU A 183 -6.03 -2.69 -17.07
N TRP A 184 -6.17 -2.72 -15.74
CA TRP A 184 -7.30 -2.16 -15.02
C TRP A 184 -6.90 -1.26 -13.88
N LEU A 185 -7.56 -0.11 -13.77
CA LEU A 185 -7.47 0.81 -12.63
C LEU A 185 -8.84 1.00 -11.97
N TYR A 186 -8.90 0.80 -10.65
CA TYR A 186 -10.10 1.06 -9.85
C TYR A 186 -9.85 2.17 -8.85
N PHE A 187 -10.70 3.19 -8.84
CA PHE A 187 -10.52 4.34 -7.95
C PHE A 187 -11.83 5.07 -7.64
N ASP A 188 -11.83 5.83 -6.55
CA ASP A 188 -12.98 6.63 -6.11
C ASP A 188 -13.06 7.96 -6.89
N SER A 189 -14.20 8.61 -6.77
CA SER A 189 -14.51 9.92 -7.34
C SER A 189 -13.56 11.06 -6.93
N LYS A 190 -12.75 10.89 -5.89
CA LYS A 190 -11.72 11.85 -5.49
C LYS A 190 -10.56 11.94 -6.47
N VAL A 191 -10.24 10.83 -7.13
CA VAL A 191 -9.16 10.72 -8.12
C VAL A 191 -9.60 11.24 -9.49
N VAL A 192 -10.91 11.42 -9.70
CA VAL A 192 -11.49 11.66 -11.02
C VAL A 192 -11.25 13.09 -11.48
N ASP A 193 -10.45 13.22 -12.52
CA ASP A 193 -10.43 14.32 -13.48
C ASP A 193 -10.68 13.74 -14.87
N TYR A 194 -11.57 14.35 -15.65
CA TYR A 194 -11.97 13.76 -16.92
C TYR A 194 -10.90 13.85 -18.01
N SER A 195 -10.04 14.86 -17.96
CA SER A 195 -8.88 14.95 -18.84
C SER A 195 -7.86 13.86 -18.54
N GLU A 196 -7.62 13.55 -17.26
CA GLU A 196 -6.75 12.45 -16.87
C GLU A 196 -7.35 11.08 -17.24
N LEU A 197 -8.67 10.91 -17.16
CA LEU A 197 -9.35 9.70 -17.67
C LEU A 197 -9.17 9.53 -19.17
N ASN A 198 -9.20 10.63 -19.94
CA ASN A 198 -8.94 10.57 -21.37
C ASN A 198 -7.52 10.08 -21.66
N ARG A 199 -6.52 10.62 -20.95
CA ARG A 199 -5.13 10.18 -21.07
C ARG A 199 -4.93 8.71 -20.70
N VAL A 200 -5.59 8.22 -19.63
CA VAL A 200 -5.57 6.80 -19.26
C VAL A 200 -6.18 5.92 -20.36
N ASN A 201 -7.26 6.39 -20.98
CA ASN A 201 -7.86 5.69 -22.12
C ASN A 201 -6.91 5.61 -23.34
N GLU A 202 -6.15 6.67 -23.60
CA GLU A 202 -5.13 6.71 -24.67
C GLU A 202 -3.99 5.70 -24.43
N LEU A 203 -3.67 5.38 -23.16
CA LEU A 203 -2.71 4.34 -22.80
C LEU A 203 -3.25 2.91 -23.02
N GLY A 204 -4.50 2.73 -23.39
CA GLY A 204 -5.15 1.43 -23.50
C GLY A 204 -5.50 0.78 -22.16
N THR A 205 -5.45 1.54 -21.06
CA THR A 205 -5.80 1.08 -19.71
C THR A 205 -7.30 1.21 -19.48
N PHE A 206 -7.93 0.12 -19.05
CA PHE A 206 -9.32 0.16 -18.60
C PHE A 206 -9.44 0.74 -17.19
N PHE A 207 -10.54 1.44 -16.94
CA PHE A 207 -10.83 1.94 -15.61
C PHE A 207 -12.27 1.67 -15.19
N VAL A 208 -12.48 1.56 -13.88
CA VAL A 208 -13.81 1.68 -13.25
C VAL A 208 -13.71 2.67 -12.09
N THR A 209 -14.55 3.69 -12.15
CA THR A 209 -14.61 4.73 -11.12
C THR A 209 -16.05 5.15 -10.83
N ILE A 210 -16.24 6.01 -9.84
CA ILE A 210 -17.55 6.58 -9.48
C ILE A 210 -17.65 8.01 -9.98
N ARG A 211 -18.69 8.29 -10.74
CA ARG A 211 -19.06 9.66 -11.11
C ARG A 211 -19.70 10.39 -9.93
N ARG A 212 -19.30 11.64 -9.71
CA ARG A 212 -19.99 12.50 -8.73
C ARG A 212 -21.42 12.73 -9.16
N ARG A 213 -22.34 12.61 -8.22
CA ARG A 213 -23.80 12.75 -8.45
C ARG A 213 -24.19 14.21 -8.40
N GLY A 214 -24.37 14.83 -9.55
CA GLY A 214 -25.03 16.15 -9.63
C GLY A 214 -26.55 16.02 -9.47
N ALA A 215 -27.20 17.02 -8.88
CA ALA A 215 -28.65 17.03 -8.65
C ALA A 215 -29.48 16.81 -9.95
N ALA A 216 -29.01 17.32 -11.07
CA ALA A 216 -29.67 17.15 -12.38
C ALA A 216 -29.67 15.68 -12.82
N ILE A 217 -28.56 14.96 -12.64
CA ILE A 217 -28.45 13.54 -13.00
C ILE A 217 -29.36 12.70 -12.11
N VAL A 218 -29.35 12.96 -10.79
CA VAL A 218 -30.21 12.25 -9.83
C VAL A 218 -31.68 12.46 -10.17
N ARG A 219 -32.12 13.70 -10.45
CA ARG A 219 -33.50 13.99 -10.87
C ARG A 219 -33.86 13.26 -12.15
N ARG A 220 -33.00 13.33 -13.20
CA ARG A 220 -33.22 12.60 -14.47
C ARG A 220 -33.43 11.11 -14.22
N LEU A 221 -32.59 10.48 -13.43
CA LEU A 221 -32.68 9.05 -13.16
C LEU A 221 -33.90 8.68 -12.31
N ALA A 222 -34.34 9.55 -11.40
CA ALA A 222 -35.54 9.34 -10.57
C ALA A 222 -36.85 9.42 -11.38
N THR A 223 -36.88 10.19 -12.46
CA THR A 223 -38.05 10.31 -13.34
C THR A 223 -38.15 9.23 -14.42
N MET A 224 -37.14 8.36 -14.52
CA MET A 224 -37.14 7.30 -15.51
C MET A 224 -38.12 6.17 -15.19
N PRO A 225 -38.82 5.63 -16.19
CA PRO A 225 -39.76 4.53 -15.98
C PRO A 225 -39.03 3.28 -15.48
N SER A 226 -39.71 2.50 -14.62
CA SER A 226 -39.16 1.26 -14.05
C SER A 226 -38.75 0.23 -15.13
N SER A 227 -39.39 0.26 -16.29
CA SER A 227 -39.07 -0.59 -17.44
C SER A 227 -37.69 -0.30 -18.07
N SER A 228 -37.12 0.89 -17.82
CA SER A 228 -35.78 1.24 -18.30
C SER A 228 -34.63 0.72 -17.43
N TRP A 229 -34.97 0.05 -16.32
CA TRP A 229 -34.03 -0.52 -15.38
C TRP A 229 -34.01 -2.05 -15.47
N ILE A 230 -32.84 -2.61 -15.68
CA ILE A 230 -32.62 -4.07 -15.77
C ILE A 230 -32.34 -4.60 -14.36
N LYS A 231 -33.05 -5.68 -13.99
CA LYS A 231 -32.82 -6.38 -12.70
C LYS A 231 -31.64 -7.34 -12.85
N ALA A 232 -30.77 -7.39 -11.86
CA ALA A 232 -29.67 -8.36 -11.79
C ALA A 232 -29.35 -8.75 -10.36
N VAL A 233 -28.72 -9.90 -10.21
CA VAL A 233 -28.16 -10.37 -8.94
C VAL A 233 -26.63 -10.30 -9.03
N ILE A 234 -26.02 -9.69 -8.01
CA ILE A 234 -24.55 -9.62 -7.88
C ILE A 234 -24.15 -10.59 -6.79
N ASP A 235 -23.43 -11.61 -7.18
CA ASP A 235 -22.80 -12.51 -6.23
C ASP A 235 -21.40 -11.99 -5.88
N THR A 236 -21.32 -11.23 -4.81
CA THR A 236 -20.05 -10.73 -4.26
C THR A 236 -19.95 -11.17 -2.82
N PRO A 237 -18.84 -11.85 -2.42
CA PRO A 237 -18.64 -12.26 -1.04
C PRO A 237 -18.84 -11.11 -0.04
N LYS A 238 -19.54 -11.37 1.06
CA LYS A 238 -19.79 -10.40 2.15
C LYS A 238 -20.73 -9.22 1.80
N ARG A 239 -21.37 -9.18 0.65
CA ARG A 239 -22.28 -8.10 0.31
C ARG A 239 -23.69 -8.37 0.79
N ARG A 240 -24.25 -7.41 1.55
CA ARG A 240 -25.59 -7.51 2.15
C ARG A 240 -26.73 -7.34 1.12
N HIS A 241 -26.47 -6.57 0.07
CA HIS A 241 -27.44 -6.25 -0.99
C HIS A 241 -26.98 -6.86 -2.31
N GLN A 242 -27.56 -7.98 -2.68
CA GLN A 242 -27.23 -8.70 -3.91
C GLN A 242 -28.17 -8.38 -5.07
N GLN A 243 -29.41 -8.01 -4.78
CA GLN A 243 -30.38 -7.63 -5.81
C GLN A 243 -30.20 -6.16 -6.18
N ILE A 244 -29.89 -5.90 -7.43
CA ILE A 244 -29.72 -4.56 -7.97
C ILE A 244 -30.65 -4.32 -9.16
N ARG A 245 -30.84 -3.03 -9.47
CA ARG A 245 -31.32 -2.60 -10.79
C ARG A 245 -30.27 -1.70 -11.38
N TYR A 246 -29.99 -1.85 -12.65
CA TYR A 246 -29.02 -1.00 -13.35
C TYR A 246 -29.58 -0.46 -14.65
N ARG A 247 -29.02 0.65 -15.07
CA ARG A 247 -29.19 1.25 -16.39
C ARG A 247 -27.81 1.48 -16.98
N ASP A 248 -27.62 1.03 -18.19
CA ASP A 248 -26.40 1.13 -18.96
C ASP A 248 -26.58 2.14 -20.09
N GLU A 249 -25.76 3.16 -20.12
CA GLU A 249 -25.85 4.23 -21.11
C GLU A 249 -24.47 4.80 -21.45
N GLU A 250 -24.31 5.35 -22.62
CA GLU A 250 -23.14 6.15 -22.97
C GLU A 250 -23.41 7.63 -22.65
N VAL A 251 -22.41 8.30 -22.07
CA VAL A 251 -22.51 9.71 -21.68
C VAL A 251 -21.33 10.51 -22.20
N ARG A 252 -21.57 11.77 -22.53
CA ARG A 252 -20.51 12.71 -22.83
C ARG A 252 -20.03 13.38 -21.56
N LEU A 253 -18.72 13.39 -21.37
CA LEU A 253 -18.07 14.13 -20.29
C LEU A 253 -17.32 15.32 -20.89
N ARG A 254 -17.18 16.38 -20.11
CA ARG A 254 -16.32 17.50 -20.47
C ARG A 254 -14.86 17.02 -20.41
N ASP A 255 -14.04 17.46 -21.33
CA ASP A 255 -12.60 17.13 -21.40
C ASP A 255 -12.31 15.61 -21.52
N TYR A 256 -13.24 14.85 -22.10
CA TYR A 256 -13.08 13.46 -22.51
C TYR A 256 -13.56 13.30 -23.96
N ASP A 257 -12.69 12.86 -24.85
CA ASP A 257 -12.92 12.99 -26.30
C ASP A 257 -14.04 12.08 -26.83
N GLN A 258 -14.20 10.93 -26.24
CA GLN A 258 -15.17 9.91 -26.65
C GLN A 258 -16.40 9.88 -25.72
N LEU A 259 -17.42 9.13 -26.13
CA LEU A 259 -18.48 8.74 -25.20
C LEU A 259 -17.93 7.70 -24.22
N VAL A 260 -18.18 7.93 -22.93
CA VAL A 260 -17.82 7.00 -21.85
C VAL A 260 -19.05 6.26 -21.38
N ARG A 261 -18.90 4.99 -21.04
CA ARG A 261 -19.99 4.16 -20.53
C ARG A 261 -20.28 4.50 -19.09
N GLN A 262 -21.54 4.74 -18.77
CA GLN A 262 -22.07 4.96 -17.43
C GLN A 262 -23.03 3.85 -17.05
N VAL A 263 -22.75 3.15 -15.96
CA VAL A 263 -23.66 2.17 -15.36
C VAL A 263 -24.26 2.78 -14.10
N ALA A 264 -25.50 3.21 -14.16
CA ALA A 264 -26.25 3.70 -12.99
C ALA A 264 -26.87 2.50 -12.26
N VAL A 265 -26.61 2.36 -10.96
CA VAL A 265 -27.05 1.20 -10.17
C VAL A 265 -27.81 1.64 -8.92
N THR A 266 -28.98 1.03 -8.68
CA THR A 266 -29.76 1.14 -7.45
C THR A 266 -29.78 -0.19 -6.70
N GLY A 267 -30.16 -0.18 -5.43
CA GLY A 267 -30.18 -1.39 -4.60
C GLY A 267 -28.83 -1.71 -3.94
N LEU A 268 -27.86 -0.78 -3.93
CA LEU A 268 -26.58 -0.95 -3.25
C LEU A 268 -26.60 -0.45 -1.77
N GLY A 269 -27.78 -0.36 -1.16
CA GLY A 269 -27.95 0.12 0.21
C GLY A 269 -27.93 1.65 0.35
N ARG A 270 -28.17 2.37 -0.75
CA ARG A 270 -28.30 3.84 -0.79
C ARG A 270 -29.58 4.22 -1.53
N ASP A 271 -30.22 5.32 -1.13
CA ASP A 271 -31.47 5.81 -1.74
C ASP A 271 -31.25 6.35 -3.16
N THR A 272 -30.04 6.85 -3.43
CA THR A 272 -29.68 7.42 -4.73
C THR A 272 -28.79 6.47 -5.54
N PRO A 273 -28.92 6.44 -6.88
CA PRO A 273 -28.11 5.58 -7.73
C PRO A 273 -26.61 5.83 -7.56
N THR A 274 -25.81 4.78 -7.58
CA THR A 274 -24.36 4.87 -7.76
C THR A 274 -24.06 4.87 -9.26
N LEU A 275 -23.22 5.79 -9.70
CA LEU A 275 -22.88 5.99 -11.10
C LEU A 275 -21.47 5.48 -11.35
N PHE A 276 -21.32 4.30 -11.95
CA PHE A 276 -20.04 3.78 -12.38
C PHE A 276 -19.67 4.35 -13.73
N LEU A 277 -18.44 4.80 -13.92
CA LEU A 277 -17.86 5.17 -15.20
C LEU A 277 -16.79 4.17 -15.60
N THR A 278 -16.78 3.77 -16.86
CA THR A 278 -15.75 2.90 -17.43
C THR A 278 -15.58 3.17 -18.92
N ASN A 279 -14.36 2.99 -19.44
CA ASN A 279 -14.09 2.96 -20.88
C ASN A 279 -14.23 1.55 -21.47
N ASN A 280 -14.43 0.51 -20.65
CA ASN A 280 -14.67 -0.85 -21.12
C ASN A 280 -16.10 -0.98 -21.64
N LYS A 281 -16.24 -1.37 -22.93
CA LYS A 281 -17.53 -1.55 -23.63
C LYS A 281 -17.90 -3.03 -23.83
N THR A 282 -17.03 -3.96 -23.48
CA THR A 282 -17.19 -5.38 -23.76
C THR A 282 -17.78 -6.17 -22.60
N GLU A 283 -17.39 -5.85 -21.38
CA GLU A 283 -17.92 -6.51 -20.19
C GLU A 283 -19.36 -6.12 -19.89
N THR A 284 -20.11 -7.00 -19.27
CA THR A 284 -21.49 -6.72 -18.83
C THR A 284 -21.51 -5.68 -17.70
N ALA A 285 -22.62 -4.97 -17.53
CA ALA A 285 -22.80 -4.04 -16.41
C ALA A 285 -22.61 -4.73 -15.04
N ARG A 286 -23.00 -6.02 -14.93
CA ARG A 286 -22.80 -6.83 -13.73
C ARG A 286 -21.30 -7.03 -13.41
N GLU A 287 -20.50 -7.38 -14.41
CA GLU A 287 -19.06 -7.57 -14.27
C GLU A 287 -18.37 -6.27 -13.85
N ILE A 288 -18.73 -5.14 -14.43
CA ILE A 288 -18.20 -3.82 -14.05
C ILE A 288 -18.48 -3.52 -12.57
N VAL A 289 -19.69 -3.81 -12.08
CA VAL A 289 -20.04 -3.59 -10.67
C VAL A 289 -19.29 -4.55 -9.75
N ILE A 290 -19.08 -5.80 -10.15
CA ILE A 290 -18.29 -6.80 -9.41
C ILE A 290 -16.83 -6.39 -9.36
N ARG A 291 -16.24 -5.94 -10.47
CA ARG A 291 -14.86 -5.44 -10.50
C ARG A 291 -14.65 -4.29 -9.54
N TYR A 292 -15.55 -3.30 -9.57
CA TYR A 292 -15.44 -2.17 -8.65
C TYR A 292 -15.57 -2.59 -7.18
N ALA A 293 -16.33 -3.62 -6.86
CA ALA A 293 -16.40 -4.14 -5.50
C ALA A 293 -15.04 -4.64 -4.99
N GLY A 294 -14.14 -5.07 -5.88
CA GLY A 294 -12.76 -5.38 -5.56
C GLY A 294 -11.97 -4.22 -4.98
N ARG A 295 -12.35 -2.96 -5.30
CA ARG A 295 -11.73 -1.76 -4.74
C ARG A 295 -11.77 -1.70 -3.20
N ASN A 296 -12.72 -2.35 -2.53
CA ASN A 296 -12.75 -2.42 -1.06
C ASN A 296 -11.45 -3.01 -0.46
N ARG A 297 -10.69 -3.76 -1.24
CA ARG A 297 -9.40 -4.31 -0.79
C ARG A 297 -8.36 -3.24 -0.48
N VAL A 298 -8.35 -2.10 -1.20
CA VAL A 298 -7.45 -0.99 -0.87
C VAL A 298 -7.87 -0.32 0.44
N GLU A 299 -9.17 -0.16 0.68
CA GLU A 299 -9.69 0.39 1.94
C GLU A 299 -9.34 -0.52 3.13
N ASP A 300 -9.50 -1.83 2.99
CA ASP A 300 -9.12 -2.84 4.00
C ASP A 300 -7.59 -2.83 4.25
N SER A 301 -6.78 -2.69 3.20
CA SER A 301 -5.33 -2.62 3.31
C SER A 301 -4.88 -1.33 3.98
N LEU A 302 -5.46 -0.19 3.61
CA LEU A 302 -5.20 1.09 4.28
C LEU A 302 -5.66 1.06 5.74
N GLY A 303 -6.83 0.48 6.03
CA GLY A 303 -7.29 0.24 7.40
C GLY A 303 -6.31 -0.60 8.22
N SER A 304 -5.75 -1.66 7.63
CA SER A 304 -4.69 -2.46 8.25
C SER A 304 -3.40 -1.66 8.44
N SER A 305 -3.04 -0.80 7.49
CA SER A 305 -1.86 0.06 7.57
C SER A 305 -1.99 1.10 8.67
N VAL A 306 -3.17 1.67 8.84
CA VAL A 306 -3.45 2.60 9.96
C VAL A 306 -3.40 1.89 11.30
N ASN A 307 -3.93 0.66 11.40
CA ASN A 307 -4.08 -0.06 12.66
C ASN A 307 -2.83 -0.82 13.11
N PHE A 308 -1.90 -1.14 12.21
CA PHE A 308 -0.71 -1.92 12.50
C PHE A 308 0.59 -1.18 12.15
N PHE A 309 0.66 -0.56 10.97
CA PHE A 309 1.84 0.25 10.61
C PHE A 309 1.73 1.71 11.07
N HIS A 310 0.66 2.05 11.80
CA HIS A 310 0.45 3.35 12.42
C HIS A 310 0.57 4.53 11.44
N LEU A 311 0.03 4.36 10.25
CA LEU A 311 0.11 5.34 9.17
C LEU A 311 -0.41 6.73 9.58
N ASP A 312 -1.42 6.82 10.46
CA ASP A 312 -2.04 8.07 10.93
C ASP A 312 -1.33 8.68 12.18
N CYS A 313 -0.24 8.10 12.64
CA CYS A 313 0.40 8.50 13.91
C CYS A 313 1.53 9.49 13.75
N LEU A 314 2.09 9.64 12.56
CA LEU A 314 3.12 10.62 12.29
C LEU A 314 2.52 12.02 12.18
N ALA A 315 2.69 12.84 13.21
CA ALA A 315 2.32 14.24 13.20
C ALA A 315 3.47 15.09 12.65
N SER A 316 3.47 15.38 11.35
CA SER A 316 4.46 16.25 10.71
C SER A 316 3.78 17.18 9.72
N GLU A 317 4.17 18.46 9.72
CA GLU A 317 3.79 19.44 8.70
C GLU A 317 4.59 19.24 7.40
N VAL A 318 5.73 18.58 7.49
CA VAL A 318 6.62 18.35 6.36
C VAL A 318 6.17 17.12 5.60
N ARG A 319 5.64 17.32 4.40
CA ARG A 319 5.14 16.23 3.53
C ARG A 319 6.17 15.14 3.28
N LEU A 320 7.43 15.49 3.10
CA LEU A 320 8.53 14.54 2.88
C LEU A 320 8.74 13.59 4.06
N ASN A 321 8.49 14.04 5.31
CA ASN A 321 8.54 13.16 6.47
C ASN A 321 7.44 12.11 6.45
N VAL A 322 6.24 12.51 6.00
CA VAL A 322 5.10 11.63 5.81
C VAL A 322 5.33 10.70 4.62
N ASP A 323 5.95 11.20 3.56
CA ASP A 323 6.27 10.42 2.35
C ASP A 323 7.26 9.29 2.63
N LEU A 324 8.30 9.56 3.44
CA LEU A 324 9.20 8.52 3.92
C LEU A 324 8.47 7.47 4.77
N ASP A 325 7.59 7.90 5.68
CA ASP A 325 6.81 7.01 6.52
C ASP A 325 5.84 6.13 5.72
N ALA A 326 5.18 6.71 4.72
CA ALA A 326 4.32 6.00 3.77
C ALA A 326 5.13 4.99 2.94
N THR A 327 6.33 5.37 2.50
CA THR A 327 7.25 4.47 1.79
C THR A 327 7.64 3.27 2.67
N MET A 328 8.04 3.50 3.93
CA MET A 328 8.34 2.41 4.88
C MET A 328 7.10 1.53 5.12
N THR A 329 5.90 2.09 5.10
CA THR A 329 4.65 1.34 5.22
C THR A 329 4.43 0.41 4.02
N VAL A 330 4.72 0.86 2.79
CA VAL A 330 4.66 0.02 1.58
C VAL A 330 5.65 -1.15 1.69
N LEU A 331 6.89 -0.88 2.12
CA LEU A 331 7.89 -1.93 2.29
C LEU A 331 7.48 -2.96 3.35
N ALA A 332 7.01 -2.49 4.51
CA ALA A 332 6.56 -3.36 5.60
C ALA A 332 5.32 -4.18 5.20
N ASN A 333 4.37 -3.58 4.47
CA ASN A 333 3.24 -4.30 3.90
C ASN A 333 3.72 -5.43 2.98
N GLY A 334 4.65 -5.15 2.07
CA GLY A 334 5.26 -6.15 1.18
C GLY A 334 5.91 -7.31 1.95
N CYS A 335 6.66 -7.01 3.02
CA CYS A 335 7.25 -8.03 3.89
C CYS A 335 6.18 -8.95 4.51
N TYR A 336 5.09 -8.40 5.03
CA TYR A 336 4.02 -9.20 5.63
C TYR A 336 3.17 -9.94 4.60
N ARG A 337 2.96 -9.38 3.40
CA ARG A 337 2.29 -10.11 2.30
C ARG A 337 3.12 -11.28 1.83
N TRP A 338 4.43 -11.10 1.69
CA TRP A 338 5.34 -12.20 1.41
C TRP A 338 5.28 -13.27 2.50
N LEU A 339 5.38 -12.89 3.78
CA LEU A 339 5.32 -13.85 4.88
C LEU A 339 4.00 -14.65 4.84
N GLY A 340 2.85 -13.97 4.69
CA GLY A 340 1.56 -14.65 4.57
C GLY A 340 1.52 -15.65 3.42
N ALA A 341 2.05 -15.27 2.25
CA ALA A 341 2.09 -16.12 1.07
C ALA A 341 2.98 -17.37 1.25
N GLN A 342 3.99 -17.34 2.14
CA GLN A 342 4.80 -18.52 2.48
C GLN A 342 4.09 -19.48 3.46
N LEU A 343 3.08 -19.01 4.19
CA LEU A 343 2.48 -19.75 5.29
C LEU A 343 1.12 -20.31 4.87
N ARG A 344 1.05 -21.62 4.66
CA ARG A 344 -0.18 -22.30 4.23
C ARG A 344 -1.35 -22.04 5.18
N GLY A 345 -2.46 -21.49 4.63
CA GLY A 345 -3.66 -21.12 5.38
C GLY A 345 -3.59 -19.74 6.06
N TYR A 346 -2.55 -18.95 5.77
CA TYR A 346 -2.36 -17.61 6.31
C TYR A 346 -2.20 -16.53 5.23
N GLU A 347 -2.41 -16.86 3.98
CA GLU A 347 -2.19 -16.02 2.80
C GLU A 347 -3.00 -14.71 2.88
N ASP A 348 -4.24 -14.79 3.35
CA ASP A 348 -5.15 -13.66 3.51
C ASP A 348 -5.08 -12.97 4.88
N MET A 349 -4.17 -13.41 5.75
CA MET A 349 -4.12 -12.90 7.12
C MET A 349 -3.58 -11.46 7.17
N SER A 350 -4.18 -10.65 8.08
CA SER A 350 -3.72 -9.27 8.28
C SER A 350 -2.33 -9.23 8.90
N PRO A 351 -1.51 -8.18 8.60
CA PRO A 351 -0.17 -8.00 9.17
C PRO A 351 -0.13 -8.12 10.71
N LYS A 352 -1.10 -7.53 11.40
CA LYS A 352 -1.21 -7.60 12.87
C LYS A 352 -1.35 -9.03 13.40
N LYS A 353 -2.12 -9.87 12.72
CA LYS A 353 -2.28 -11.28 13.10
C LYS A 353 -1.04 -12.09 12.78
N LEU A 354 -0.38 -11.85 11.63
CA LEU A 354 0.90 -12.48 11.28
C LEU A 354 2.00 -12.09 12.29
N TYR A 355 2.07 -10.81 12.66
CA TYR A 355 3.00 -10.32 13.68
C TYR A 355 2.84 -11.10 14.99
N ARG A 356 1.65 -11.11 15.57
CA ARG A 356 1.37 -11.77 16.86
C ARG A 356 1.62 -13.26 16.84
N ARG A 357 1.41 -13.93 15.71
CA ARG A 357 1.54 -15.38 15.61
C ARG A 357 2.96 -15.84 15.30
N PHE A 358 3.68 -15.11 14.49
CA PHE A 358 4.93 -15.59 13.90
C PHE A 358 6.13 -14.67 14.14
N VAL A 359 5.96 -13.37 14.28
CA VAL A 359 7.04 -12.40 14.38
C VAL A 359 7.33 -11.98 15.81
N GLU A 360 6.29 -11.71 16.61
CA GLU A 360 6.40 -11.36 18.02
C GLU A 360 6.76 -12.61 18.85
N THR A 361 8.05 -12.89 18.93
CA THR A 361 8.56 -14.10 19.61
C THR A 361 9.92 -13.82 20.24
N SER A 362 10.24 -14.56 21.28
CA SER A 362 11.57 -14.62 21.87
C SER A 362 12.45 -15.63 21.13
N GLY A 363 13.76 -15.55 21.39
CA GLY A 363 14.74 -16.46 20.84
C GLY A 363 16.14 -16.03 21.20
N ALA A 364 17.11 -16.80 20.74
CA ALA A 364 18.53 -16.51 20.91
C ALA A 364 19.20 -16.28 19.56
N VAL A 365 20.09 -15.28 19.52
CA VAL A 365 20.94 -15.00 18.36
C VAL A 365 22.38 -15.33 18.73
N ASP A 366 22.99 -16.22 17.95
CA ASP A 366 24.38 -16.65 18.11
C ASP A 366 25.17 -16.27 16.84
N ILE A 367 26.19 -15.42 17.00
CA ILE A 367 27.03 -14.96 15.92
C ILE A 367 28.27 -15.84 15.89
N GLN A 368 28.37 -16.67 14.86
CA GLN A 368 29.49 -17.57 14.60
C GLN A 368 30.41 -16.99 13.51
N PRO A 369 31.63 -17.46 13.38
CA PRO A 369 32.55 -16.95 12.35
C PRO A 369 32.05 -17.10 10.91
N ASP A 370 31.21 -18.12 10.65
CA ASP A 370 30.74 -18.51 9.33
C ASP A 370 29.23 -18.22 9.11
N ARG A 371 28.48 -17.91 10.15
CA ARG A 371 27.02 -17.72 10.08
C ARG A 371 26.43 -17.00 11.28
N ILE A 372 25.21 -16.55 11.18
CA ILE A 372 24.36 -16.08 12.27
C ILE A 372 23.25 -17.09 12.47
N LEU A 373 23.20 -17.70 13.65
CA LEU A 373 22.15 -18.65 14.03
C LEU A 373 21.10 -17.96 14.88
N VAL A 374 19.84 -17.97 14.42
CA VAL A 374 18.69 -17.45 15.15
C VAL A 374 17.80 -18.62 15.57
N ARG A 375 17.75 -18.89 16.85
CA ARG A 375 16.92 -19.95 17.44
C ARG A 375 15.67 -19.33 18.03
N PHE A 376 14.51 -19.68 17.46
CA PHE A 376 13.20 -19.26 17.97
C PHE A 376 12.76 -20.19 19.12
N ASP A 377 12.22 -19.61 20.18
CA ASP A 377 11.64 -20.37 21.27
C ASP A 377 10.42 -21.18 20.80
N ARG A 378 10.14 -22.27 21.53
CA ARG A 378 9.03 -23.17 21.21
C ARG A 378 7.68 -22.45 21.24
N ARG A 379 6.96 -22.52 20.14
CA ARG A 379 5.60 -21.98 20.00
C ARG A 379 4.71 -22.94 19.19
N SER A 380 3.40 -22.87 19.45
CA SER A 380 2.40 -23.67 18.75
C SER A 380 2.39 -23.47 17.23
N HIS A 381 2.90 -22.34 16.74
CA HIS A 381 2.94 -22.00 15.30
C HIS A 381 4.27 -22.35 14.62
N ASN A 382 5.31 -22.79 15.35
CA ASN A 382 6.60 -23.17 14.76
C ASN A 382 6.49 -24.27 13.69
N PRO A 383 5.61 -25.29 13.83
CA PRO A 383 5.42 -26.27 12.75
C PRO A 383 5.07 -25.65 11.39
N VAL A 384 4.27 -24.59 11.35
CA VAL A 384 3.91 -23.88 10.12
C VAL A 384 5.12 -23.19 9.48
N LEU A 385 6.02 -22.62 10.30
CA LEU A 385 7.27 -21.99 9.82
C LEU A 385 8.25 -23.04 9.25
N ARG A 386 8.28 -24.25 9.83
CA ARG A 386 9.07 -25.37 9.29
C ARG A 386 8.48 -25.90 7.97
N GLU A 387 7.16 -26.05 7.91
CA GLU A 387 6.47 -26.46 6.66
C GLU A 387 6.76 -25.48 5.51
N ALA A 388 6.85 -24.19 5.84
CA ALA A 388 7.23 -23.13 4.89
C ALA A 388 8.72 -23.11 4.53
N ALA A 389 9.52 -24.03 5.09
CA ALA A 389 10.95 -24.20 4.82
C ALA A 389 11.80 -22.92 5.04
N LEU A 390 11.35 -22.02 5.93
CA LEU A 390 12.06 -20.76 6.20
C LEU A 390 13.42 -20.96 6.90
N ASP A 391 13.71 -22.17 7.38
CA ASP A 391 14.95 -22.58 8.04
C ASP A 391 15.93 -23.30 7.10
N GLN A 392 15.54 -23.63 5.86
CA GLN A 392 16.31 -24.53 4.99
C GLN A 392 17.44 -23.84 4.22
N ASP A 393 17.25 -22.59 3.79
CA ASP A 393 18.19 -21.89 2.93
C ASP A 393 18.84 -20.68 3.65
N PRO A 394 20.06 -20.84 4.21
CA PRO A 394 20.80 -19.69 4.73
C PRO A 394 21.07 -18.66 3.63
N VAL A 395 20.68 -17.42 3.87
CA VAL A 395 20.86 -16.32 2.91
C VAL A 395 21.96 -15.41 3.41
N PRO A 396 23.02 -15.15 2.59
CA PRO A 396 24.03 -14.15 2.92
C PRO A 396 23.38 -12.76 3.05
N ILE A 397 23.72 -12.06 4.12
CA ILE A 397 23.20 -10.71 4.38
C ILE A 397 24.27 -9.67 4.08
N PRO A 398 24.14 -8.89 2.99
CA PRO A 398 25.20 -8.00 2.52
C PRO A 398 25.67 -6.98 3.57
N TRP A 399 24.75 -6.39 4.33
CA TRP A 399 25.06 -5.41 5.38
C TRP A 399 25.56 -6.04 6.70
N LEU A 400 25.69 -7.36 6.75
CA LEU A 400 26.30 -8.11 7.84
C LEU A 400 27.58 -8.83 7.40
N GLY A 401 28.32 -8.23 6.46
CA GLY A 401 29.56 -8.82 5.95
C GLY A 401 29.32 -10.11 5.14
N ASN A 402 28.17 -10.27 4.52
CA ASN A 402 27.75 -11.49 3.81
C ASN A 402 27.64 -12.73 4.69
N LEU A 403 27.56 -12.59 6.02
CA LEU A 403 27.28 -13.73 6.89
C LEU A 403 25.88 -14.27 6.61
N PRO A 404 25.73 -15.58 6.35
CA PRO A 404 24.42 -16.17 6.14
C PRO A 404 23.65 -16.26 7.48
N VAL A 405 22.36 -15.94 7.43
CA VAL A 405 21.44 -16.11 8.56
C VAL A 405 20.72 -17.44 8.40
N LYS A 406 20.79 -18.27 9.45
CA LYS A 406 20.06 -19.54 9.56
C LYS A 406 19.06 -19.46 10.71
N PHE A 407 17.82 -19.84 10.44
CA PHE A 407 16.77 -19.95 11.46
C PHE A 407 16.69 -21.39 11.97
N THR A 408 16.30 -21.55 13.22
CA THR A 408 15.88 -22.83 13.79
C THR A 408 14.64 -22.62 14.66
N PHE A 409 13.63 -23.44 14.44
CA PHE A 409 12.36 -23.40 15.16
C PHE A 409 12.29 -24.62 16.08
N VAL A 410 12.34 -24.41 17.38
CA VAL A 410 12.29 -25.49 18.40
C VAL A 410 10.87 -26.02 18.58
#